data_e64df1d761427c1059bad74034a50480
#
_entry.id   e64df1d761427c1059bad74034a50480
#
_cell.length_a   1.000
_cell.length_b   1.000
_cell.length_c   1.000
_cell.angle_alpha   90.00
_cell.angle_beta   90.00
_cell.angle_gamma   90.00
#
_symmetry.space_group_name_H-M   'P 1'
#
loop_
_entity.id
_entity.type
_entity.pdbx_description
1 polymer ?
#
loop_
_entity_poly.entity_id
_entity_poly.type
_entity_poly.pdbx_seq_one_letter_code
_entity_poly.pdbx_strand_id
1 'polypeptide(L)'
;KTAIGDAITLAVRRVHEQEADEGEQVLVLLTDGANTAGEVPPLKAAELAQQVGLRIYTIGIGAESMDVSSLIGGRRAINPSADLDEETLTSIALQTGGRYFRATDTASLQDIYALVDELEPVEEPESGFRPVKSYYYWPLGMSFALVGVLALASLLQRVVLRYRAQRAEVQAHAG
;
A
#
# COMPACT_ATOMS: atom_id res chain seq x y z
N LYS A 1 16.62 11.95 -2.15
CA LYS A 1 17.76 11.02 -2.37
C LYS A 1 17.20 9.63 -2.63
N THR A 2 17.56 9.04 -3.75
CA THR A 2 17.05 7.74 -4.21
C THR A 2 18.20 6.73 -4.19
N ALA A 3 18.01 5.58 -3.55
CA ALA A 3 18.99 4.52 -3.39
C ALA A 3 18.51 3.24 -4.11
N ILE A 4 18.57 3.25 -5.44
CA ILE A 4 18.06 2.17 -6.30
C ILE A 4 18.83 0.86 -6.04
N GLY A 5 20.16 0.92 -5.98
CA GLY A 5 20.98 -0.26 -5.77
C GLY A 5 20.74 -0.94 -4.42
N ASP A 6 20.58 -0.15 -3.35
CA ASP A 6 20.25 -0.69 -2.03
C ASP A 6 18.85 -1.31 -1.98
N ALA A 7 17.87 -0.71 -2.67
CA ALA A 7 16.52 -1.25 -2.77
C ALA A 7 16.51 -2.62 -3.48
N ILE A 8 17.22 -2.75 -4.60
CA ILE A 8 17.36 -4.03 -5.31
C ILE A 8 18.08 -5.06 -4.43
N THR A 9 19.17 -4.66 -3.75
CA THR A 9 19.90 -5.56 -2.84
C THR A 9 19.02 -6.06 -1.69
N LEU A 10 18.16 -5.20 -1.15
CA LEU A 10 17.17 -5.61 -0.13
C LEU A 10 16.16 -6.63 -0.68
N ALA A 11 15.70 -6.44 -1.92
CA ALA A 11 14.80 -7.39 -2.58
C ALA A 11 15.49 -8.75 -2.79
N VAL A 12 16.71 -8.77 -3.29
CA VAL A 12 17.55 -9.98 -3.45
C VAL A 12 17.68 -10.73 -2.13
N ARG A 13 17.96 -10.01 -1.05
CA ARG A 13 18.07 -10.61 0.29
C ARG A 13 16.75 -11.24 0.75
N ARG A 14 15.62 -10.58 0.51
CA ARG A 14 14.30 -11.14 0.84
C ARG A 14 13.99 -12.40 0.05
N VAL A 15 14.28 -12.41 -1.25
CA VAL A 15 14.13 -13.60 -2.10
C VAL A 15 14.95 -14.76 -1.53
N HIS A 16 16.18 -14.49 -1.12
CA HIS A 16 17.06 -15.51 -0.55
C HIS A 16 16.59 -16.02 0.83
N GLU A 17 15.94 -15.19 1.63
CA GLU A 17 15.37 -15.55 2.93
C GLU A 17 14.05 -16.36 2.80
N GLN A 18 13.36 -16.24 1.67
CA GLN A 18 12.11 -16.97 1.36
C GLN A 18 12.41 -18.31 0.66
N GLU A 19 13.03 -19.23 1.37
CA GLU A 19 13.55 -20.53 0.86
C GLU A 19 12.53 -21.46 0.18
N ALA A 20 11.29 -21.08 -0.03
CA ALA A 20 10.22 -22.05 -0.30
C ALA A 20 9.34 -21.80 -1.54
N ASP A 21 9.41 -20.70 -2.22
CA ASP A 21 8.58 -20.51 -3.42
C ASP A 21 9.40 -20.84 -4.67
N GLU A 22 9.13 -22.01 -5.25
CA GLU A 22 9.66 -22.46 -6.57
C GLU A 22 9.13 -21.61 -7.73
N GLY A 23 8.46 -20.48 -7.44
CA GLY A 23 7.93 -19.54 -8.42
C GLY A 23 8.95 -18.55 -8.95
N GLU A 24 8.72 -18.05 -10.14
CA GLU A 24 9.49 -16.96 -10.73
C GLU A 24 9.33 -15.69 -9.86
N GLN A 25 10.44 -15.15 -9.37
CA GLN A 25 10.42 -13.97 -8.50
C GLN A 25 10.50 -12.70 -9.36
N VAL A 26 9.57 -11.77 -9.12
CA VAL A 26 9.46 -10.52 -9.89
C VAL A 26 9.54 -9.31 -8.96
N LEU A 27 10.35 -8.33 -9.36
CA LEU A 27 10.43 -7.03 -8.70
C LEU A 27 9.99 -5.94 -9.65
N VAL A 28 9.03 -5.12 -9.25
CA VAL A 28 8.66 -3.89 -9.96
C VAL A 28 9.31 -2.71 -9.26
N LEU A 29 10.26 -2.07 -9.93
CA LEU A 29 10.99 -0.91 -9.44
C LEU A 29 10.42 0.36 -10.06
N LEU A 30 9.83 1.21 -9.23
CA LEU A 30 9.23 2.49 -9.62
C LEU A 30 10.09 3.65 -9.11
N THR A 31 10.49 4.57 -9.99
CA THR A 31 11.29 5.74 -9.63
C THR A 31 10.97 6.93 -10.50
N ASP A 32 11.11 8.13 -9.95
CA ASP A 32 10.97 9.43 -10.64
C ASP A 32 12.32 10.13 -10.86
N GLY A 33 13.44 9.51 -10.46
CA GLY A 33 14.75 10.12 -10.58
C GLY A 33 15.92 9.14 -10.64
N ALA A 34 17.11 9.68 -10.80
CA ALA A 34 18.35 8.93 -10.83
C ALA A 34 18.76 8.41 -9.45
N ASN A 35 19.66 7.42 -9.45
CA ASN A 35 20.31 6.95 -8.22
C ASN A 35 21.25 8.03 -7.68
N THR A 36 20.89 8.63 -6.54
CA THR A 36 21.63 9.73 -5.89
C THR A 36 22.16 9.40 -4.51
N ALA A 37 21.94 8.17 -4.04
CA ALA A 37 22.37 7.68 -2.73
C ALA A 37 22.50 6.16 -2.75
N GLY A 38 22.95 5.58 -1.65
CA GLY A 38 23.14 4.16 -1.46
C GLY A 38 24.60 3.74 -1.51
N GLU A 39 24.87 2.57 -0.95
CA GLU A 39 26.23 1.99 -0.90
C GLU A 39 26.49 1.08 -2.10
N VAL A 40 25.44 0.46 -2.65
CA VAL A 40 25.54 -0.49 -3.76
C VAL A 40 25.22 0.20 -5.09
N PRO A 41 26.12 0.14 -6.08
CA PRO A 41 25.82 0.62 -7.44
C PRO A 41 24.64 -0.14 -8.06
N PRO A 42 23.68 0.52 -8.75
CA PRO A 42 22.48 -0.13 -9.29
C PRO A 42 22.74 -1.32 -10.21
N LEU A 43 23.72 -1.22 -11.11
CA LEU A 43 24.11 -2.31 -12.03
C LEU A 43 24.71 -3.51 -11.29
N LYS A 44 25.44 -3.27 -10.20
CA LYS A 44 25.94 -4.36 -9.35
C LYS A 44 24.82 -5.08 -8.61
N ALA A 45 23.82 -4.34 -8.14
CA ALA A 45 22.64 -4.92 -7.54
C ALA A 45 21.83 -5.75 -8.56
N ALA A 46 21.76 -5.29 -9.83
CA ALA A 46 21.12 -6.05 -10.92
C ALA A 46 21.87 -7.36 -11.22
N GLU A 47 23.23 -7.36 -11.18
CA GLU A 47 24.00 -8.60 -11.30
C GLU A 47 23.66 -9.61 -10.21
N LEU A 48 23.50 -9.15 -8.97
CA LEU A 48 23.10 -10.01 -7.86
C LEU A 48 21.66 -10.53 -8.03
N ALA A 49 20.74 -9.67 -8.50
CA ALA A 49 19.37 -10.05 -8.80
C ALA A 49 19.29 -11.13 -9.87
N GLN A 50 20.07 -11.00 -10.95
CA GLN A 50 20.18 -11.99 -12.01
C GLN A 50 20.67 -13.35 -11.48
N GLN A 51 21.64 -13.36 -10.57
CA GLN A 51 22.21 -14.60 -9.99
C GLN A 51 21.19 -15.40 -9.17
N VAL A 52 20.24 -14.73 -8.54
CA VAL A 52 19.15 -15.38 -7.76
C VAL A 52 17.86 -15.58 -8.58
N GLY A 53 17.91 -15.28 -9.89
CA GLY A 53 16.73 -15.44 -10.75
C GLY A 53 15.62 -14.38 -10.55
N LEU A 54 15.93 -13.27 -9.86
CA LEU A 54 14.99 -12.17 -9.65
C LEU A 54 14.86 -11.32 -10.91
N ARG A 55 13.68 -11.35 -11.56
CA ARG A 55 13.37 -10.53 -12.72
C ARG A 55 12.95 -9.14 -12.28
N ILE A 56 13.50 -8.08 -12.89
CA ILE A 56 13.22 -6.69 -12.51
C ILE A 56 12.58 -5.95 -13.66
N TYR A 57 11.33 -5.48 -13.44
CA TYR A 57 10.68 -4.49 -14.30
C TYR A 57 10.93 -3.10 -13.72
N THR A 58 11.43 -2.19 -14.56
CA THR A 58 11.71 -0.83 -14.11
C THR A 58 10.74 0.14 -14.75
N ILE A 59 10.14 1.02 -13.94
CA ILE A 59 9.17 2.02 -14.37
C ILE A 59 9.70 3.40 -13.99
N GLY A 60 10.07 4.20 -14.99
CA GLY A 60 10.45 5.59 -14.80
C GLY A 60 9.21 6.48 -14.86
N ILE A 61 8.93 7.24 -13.80
CA ILE A 61 7.86 8.24 -13.80
C ILE A 61 8.42 9.58 -14.23
N GLY A 62 7.82 10.19 -15.24
CA GLY A 62 8.22 11.51 -15.61
C GLY A 62 7.45 12.06 -16.82
N ALA A 63 6.94 13.28 -16.68
CA ALA A 63 6.28 13.97 -17.78
C ALA A 63 7.24 14.19 -18.94
N GLU A 64 6.71 14.16 -20.15
CA GLU A 64 7.45 14.61 -21.34
C GLU A 64 7.82 16.09 -21.21
N SER A 65 8.86 16.51 -21.96
CA SER A 65 9.29 17.90 -21.99
C SER A 65 8.13 18.84 -22.35
N MET A 66 7.84 19.79 -21.47
CA MET A 66 6.85 20.84 -21.76
C MET A 66 7.53 22.08 -22.31
N ASP A 67 7.08 22.54 -23.48
CA ASP A 67 7.41 23.86 -23.99
C ASP A 67 6.66 24.92 -23.20
N VAL A 68 7.31 25.56 -22.22
CA VAL A 68 6.73 26.67 -21.48
C VAL A 68 7.03 27.97 -22.26
N SER A 69 5.97 28.59 -22.77
CA SER A 69 6.07 29.92 -23.34
C SER A 69 6.38 30.92 -22.23
N SER A 70 7.58 31.49 -22.25
CA SER A 70 7.93 32.58 -21.35
C SER A 70 7.21 33.87 -21.80
N LEU A 71 6.62 34.58 -20.83
CA LEU A 71 6.00 35.90 -21.01
C LEU A 71 6.97 36.98 -21.56
N ILE A 72 8.26 36.68 -21.66
CA ILE A 72 9.34 37.57 -22.11
C ILE A 72 9.92 37.09 -23.46
N GLY A 73 9.16 36.32 -24.25
CA GLY A 73 9.50 36.09 -25.66
C GLY A 73 10.53 34.99 -25.96
N GLY A 74 10.71 34.00 -25.04
CA GLY A 74 11.53 32.82 -25.29
C GLY A 74 10.76 31.53 -25.06
N ARG A 75 10.91 30.52 -25.94
CA ARG A 75 10.50 29.14 -25.68
C ARG A 75 11.61 28.48 -24.85
N ARG A 76 11.31 28.04 -23.64
CA ARG A 76 12.20 27.24 -22.83
C ARG A 76 11.57 25.86 -22.68
N ALA A 77 12.19 24.86 -23.25
CA ALA A 77 11.86 23.47 -22.98
C ALA A 77 12.31 23.16 -21.54
N ILE A 78 11.37 22.93 -20.66
CA ILE A 78 11.64 22.42 -19.32
C ILE A 78 11.37 20.92 -19.39
N ASN A 79 12.41 20.13 -19.19
CA ASN A 79 12.27 18.67 -19.02
C ASN A 79 12.12 18.38 -17.53
N PRO A 80 10.92 18.15 -17.01
CA PRO A 80 10.73 17.83 -15.59
C PRO A 80 11.32 16.49 -15.17
N SER A 81 11.68 15.66 -16.14
CA SER A 81 12.28 14.33 -15.93
C SER A 81 13.78 14.32 -16.33
N ALA A 82 14.44 15.48 -16.34
CA ALA A 82 15.86 15.58 -16.68
C ALA A 82 16.74 14.76 -15.73
N ASP A 83 16.27 14.49 -14.51
CA ASP A 83 16.97 13.72 -13.50
C ASP A 83 16.71 12.21 -13.59
N LEU A 84 15.86 11.73 -14.51
CA LEU A 84 15.56 10.31 -14.67
C LEU A 84 16.65 9.65 -15.52
N ASP A 85 17.36 8.69 -14.93
CA ASP A 85 18.40 7.90 -15.61
C ASP A 85 17.78 6.68 -16.29
N GLU A 86 17.20 6.90 -17.46
CA GLU A 86 16.55 5.85 -18.25
C GLU A 86 17.53 4.78 -18.74
N GLU A 87 18.78 5.16 -19.00
CA GLU A 87 19.82 4.24 -19.47
C GLU A 87 20.14 3.20 -18.39
N THR A 88 20.34 3.64 -17.14
CA THR A 88 20.58 2.74 -16.01
C THR A 88 19.36 1.86 -15.74
N LEU A 89 18.14 2.42 -15.77
CA LEU A 89 16.90 1.65 -15.54
C LEU A 89 16.67 0.59 -16.63
N THR A 90 16.91 0.95 -17.89
CA THR A 90 16.82 0.01 -19.01
C THR A 90 17.87 -1.11 -18.88
N SER A 91 19.10 -0.76 -18.50
CA SER A 91 20.17 -1.74 -18.31
C SER A 91 19.84 -2.74 -17.18
N ILE A 92 19.32 -2.27 -16.04
CA ILE A 92 18.88 -3.12 -14.93
C ILE A 92 17.81 -4.11 -15.39
N ALA A 93 16.79 -3.63 -16.09
CA ALA A 93 15.68 -4.46 -16.56
C ALA A 93 16.18 -5.52 -17.56
N LEU A 94 16.94 -5.13 -18.57
CA LEU A 94 17.46 -6.06 -19.59
C LEU A 94 18.38 -7.12 -19.00
N GLN A 95 19.24 -6.73 -18.05
CA GLN A 95 20.20 -7.64 -17.41
C GLN A 95 19.49 -8.72 -16.59
N THR A 96 18.34 -8.41 -16.01
CA THR A 96 17.57 -9.34 -15.19
C THR A 96 16.44 -10.06 -15.95
N GLY A 97 16.34 -9.84 -17.27
CA GLY A 97 15.31 -10.46 -18.13
C GLY A 97 13.93 -9.79 -18.06
N GLY A 98 13.84 -8.62 -17.43
CA GLY A 98 12.64 -7.80 -17.40
C GLY A 98 12.58 -6.75 -18.51
N ARG A 99 11.79 -5.68 -18.30
CA ARG A 99 11.60 -4.60 -19.27
C ARG A 99 11.51 -3.24 -18.57
N TYR A 100 12.04 -2.20 -19.24
CA TYR A 100 11.82 -0.80 -18.85
C TYR A 100 10.53 -0.26 -19.44
N PHE A 101 9.81 0.52 -18.66
CA PHE A 101 8.63 1.29 -19.05
C PHE A 101 8.76 2.73 -18.61
N ARG A 102 8.17 3.64 -19.38
CA ARG A 102 8.03 5.04 -19.00
C ARG A 102 6.56 5.36 -18.75
N ALA A 103 6.23 5.84 -17.55
CA ALA A 103 4.91 6.35 -17.21
C ALA A 103 4.92 7.88 -17.24
N THR A 104 4.13 8.49 -18.11
CA THR A 104 4.01 9.94 -18.23
C THR A 104 2.84 10.50 -17.42
N ASP A 105 1.87 9.66 -17.13
CA ASP A 105 0.67 9.98 -16.35
C ASP A 105 0.12 8.73 -15.63
N THR A 106 -0.96 8.93 -14.87
CA THR A 106 -1.58 7.84 -14.11
C THR A 106 -2.22 6.77 -15.00
N ALA A 107 -2.72 7.15 -16.18
CA ALA A 107 -3.35 6.20 -17.10
C ALA A 107 -2.30 5.28 -17.70
N SER A 108 -1.18 5.84 -18.20
CA SER A 108 -0.05 5.04 -18.70
C SER A 108 0.54 4.11 -17.63
N LEU A 109 0.55 4.53 -16.37
CA LEU A 109 0.98 3.66 -15.27
C LEU A 109 0.03 2.48 -15.06
N GLN A 110 -1.29 2.68 -15.16
CA GLN A 110 -2.27 1.60 -15.07
C GLN A 110 -2.12 0.59 -16.21
N ASP A 111 -1.90 1.08 -17.44
CA ASP A 111 -1.67 0.23 -18.61
C ASP A 111 -0.39 -0.60 -18.46
N ILE A 112 0.67 -0.01 -17.88
CA ILE A 112 1.93 -0.72 -17.58
C ILE A 112 1.70 -1.82 -16.56
N TYR A 113 0.97 -1.58 -15.47
CA TYR A 113 0.65 -2.62 -14.49
C TYR A 113 -0.15 -3.77 -15.12
N ALA A 114 -1.18 -3.46 -15.91
CA ALA A 114 -1.94 -4.50 -16.62
C ALA A 114 -1.06 -5.34 -17.56
N LEU A 115 -0.09 -4.70 -18.23
CA LEU A 115 0.86 -5.40 -19.09
C LEU A 115 1.83 -6.28 -18.29
N VAL A 116 2.30 -5.82 -17.13
CA VAL A 116 3.17 -6.61 -16.24
C VAL A 116 2.40 -7.83 -15.71
N ASP A 117 1.13 -7.67 -15.33
CA ASP A 117 0.26 -8.77 -14.89
C ASP A 117 0.04 -9.80 -16.03
N GLU A 118 -0.04 -9.34 -17.30
CA GLU A 118 -0.15 -10.25 -18.45
C GLU A 118 1.16 -10.99 -18.73
N LEU A 119 2.31 -10.33 -18.53
CA LEU A 119 3.64 -10.94 -18.75
C LEU A 119 4.04 -11.93 -17.66
N GLU A 120 3.58 -11.69 -16.45
CA GLU A 120 3.90 -12.46 -15.24
C GLU A 120 2.59 -12.93 -14.59
N PRO A 121 1.83 -13.85 -15.21
CA PRO A 121 0.61 -14.34 -14.61
C PRO A 121 0.96 -15.05 -13.29
N VAL A 122 0.66 -14.42 -12.19
CA VAL A 122 0.76 -15.05 -10.87
C VAL A 122 -0.32 -16.11 -10.82
N GLU A 123 0.06 -17.38 -10.89
CA GLU A 123 -0.82 -18.44 -10.42
C GLU A 123 -1.03 -18.19 -8.94
N GLU A 124 -2.12 -17.52 -8.60
CA GLU A 124 -2.49 -17.36 -7.19
C GLU A 124 -2.56 -18.77 -6.58
N PRO A 125 -1.63 -19.15 -5.70
CA PRO A 125 -1.88 -20.31 -4.88
C PRO A 125 -3.16 -19.95 -4.12
N GLU A 126 -4.14 -20.84 -4.08
CA GLU A 126 -5.42 -20.70 -3.35
C GLU A 126 -5.24 -20.47 -1.83
N SER A 127 -4.06 -20.01 -1.40
CA SER A 127 -3.81 -19.44 -0.09
C SER A 127 -4.52 -18.09 -0.01
N GLY A 128 -5.86 -18.18 0.00
CA GLY A 128 -6.76 -17.05 0.02
C GLY A 128 -6.31 -16.04 1.04
N PHE A 129 -6.01 -14.85 0.57
CA PHE A 129 -6.12 -13.65 1.38
C PHE A 129 -7.54 -13.65 1.95
N ARG A 130 -7.70 -14.28 3.13
CA ARG A 130 -8.95 -14.21 3.87
C ARG A 130 -9.07 -12.78 4.35
N PRO A 131 -9.95 -11.95 3.74
CA PRO A 131 -10.23 -10.64 4.30
C PRO A 131 -10.69 -10.88 5.73
N VAL A 132 -9.90 -10.43 6.70
CA VAL A 132 -10.25 -10.53 8.12
C VAL A 132 -11.46 -9.64 8.30
N LYS A 133 -12.66 -10.22 8.15
CA LYS A 133 -13.90 -9.54 8.48
C LYS A 133 -13.87 -9.28 9.99
N SER A 134 -13.51 -8.07 10.36
CA SER A 134 -13.46 -7.69 11.78
C SER A 134 -14.87 -7.63 12.32
N TYR A 135 -15.24 -8.59 13.15
CA TYR A 135 -16.55 -8.69 13.82
C TYR A 135 -16.62 -7.91 15.13
N TYR A 136 -15.74 -6.94 15.35
CA TYR A 136 -15.64 -6.20 16.62
C TYR A 136 -16.93 -5.44 16.98
N TYR A 137 -17.75 -5.09 15.99
CA TYR A 137 -19.01 -4.37 16.22
C TYR A 137 -20.09 -5.24 16.89
N TRP A 138 -20.00 -6.57 16.80
CA TRP A 138 -20.93 -7.48 17.47
C TRP A 138 -20.77 -7.46 19.00
N PRO A 139 -19.57 -7.71 19.57
CA PRO A 139 -19.38 -7.61 21.00
C PRO A 139 -19.58 -6.18 21.53
N LEU A 140 -19.24 -5.16 20.72
CA LEU A 140 -19.48 -3.77 21.08
C LEU A 140 -21.00 -3.48 21.19
N GLY A 141 -21.79 -3.93 20.22
CA GLY A 141 -23.26 -3.81 20.25
C GLY A 141 -23.90 -4.53 21.44
N MET A 142 -23.44 -5.75 21.74
CA MET A 142 -23.93 -6.50 22.91
C MET A 142 -23.61 -5.80 24.24
N SER A 143 -22.43 -5.23 24.40
CA SER A 143 -22.06 -4.50 25.61
C SER A 143 -22.92 -3.25 25.80
N PHE A 144 -23.19 -2.53 24.72
CA PHE A 144 -24.03 -1.35 24.76
C PHE A 144 -25.50 -1.68 25.11
N ALA A 145 -26.02 -2.78 24.54
CA ALA A 145 -27.34 -3.28 24.87
C ALA A 145 -27.46 -3.70 26.34
N LEU A 146 -26.44 -4.40 26.89
CA LEU A 146 -26.41 -4.81 28.29
C LEU A 146 -26.42 -3.60 29.23
N VAL A 147 -25.62 -2.59 28.97
CA VAL A 147 -25.60 -1.34 29.76
C VAL A 147 -26.97 -0.64 29.70
N GLY A 148 -27.59 -0.60 28.54
CA GLY A 148 -28.92 -0.04 28.36
C GLY A 148 -30.01 -0.76 29.19
N VAL A 149 -29.98 -2.10 29.19
CA VAL A 149 -30.91 -2.92 29.99
C VAL A 149 -30.71 -2.71 31.50
N LEU A 150 -29.44 -2.66 31.95
CA LEU A 150 -29.15 -2.41 33.38
C LEU A 150 -29.59 -1.00 33.81
N ALA A 151 -29.37 0.01 32.96
CA ALA A 151 -29.84 1.37 33.23
C ALA A 151 -31.34 1.45 33.32
N LEU A 152 -32.04 0.81 32.38
CA LEU A 152 -33.52 0.74 32.38
C LEU A 152 -34.08 0.04 33.62
N ALA A 153 -33.49 -1.11 33.98
CA ALA A 153 -33.84 -1.86 35.17
C ALA A 153 -33.65 -1.03 36.46
N SER A 154 -32.57 -0.29 36.58
CA SER A 154 -32.28 0.60 37.70
C SER A 154 -33.29 1.76 37.80
N LEU A 155 -33.69 2.31 36.67
CA LEU A 155 -34.73 3.35 36.58
C LEU A 155 -36.09 2.82 37.01
N LEU A 156 -36.51 1.66 36.52
CA LEU A 156 -37.74 0.98 36.91
C LEU A 156 -37.80 0.68 38.39
N GLN A 157 -36.68 0.16 38.96
CA GLN A 157 -36.61 -0.06 40.41
C GLN A 157 -36.80 1.22 41.22
N ARG A 158 -36.19 2.33 40.80
CA ARG A 158 -36.36 3.63 41.48
C ARG A 158 -37.81 4.13 41.38
N VAL A 159 -38.47 3.95 40.24
CA VAL A 159 -39.89 4.33 40.07
C VAL A 159 -40.81 3.49 40.95
N VAL A 160 -40.61 2.17 40.98
CA VAL A 160 -41.38 1.23 41.81
C VAL A 160 -41.21 1.53 43.31
N LEU A 161 -39.98 1.80 43.76
CA LEU A 161 -39.69 2.18 45.14
C LEU A 161 -40.39 3.50 45.53
N ARG A 162 -40.37 4.49 44.67
CA ARG A 162 -41.07 5.78 44.89
C ARG A 162 -42.58 5.58 44.96
N TYR A 163 -43.14 4.77 44.08
CA TYR A 163 -44.55 4.48 44.07
C TYR A 163 -45.01 3.70 45.36
N ARG A 164 -44.19 2.76 45.84
CA ARG A 164 -44.43 2.04 47.08
C ARG A 164 -44.32 2.97 48.28
N ALA A 165 -43.36 3.86 48.35
CA ALA A 165 -43.23 4.87 49.41
C ALA A 165 -44.44 5.81 49.49
N GLN A 166 -44.91 6.31 48.39
CA GLN A 166 -46.12 7.17 48.32
C GLN A 166 -47.38 6.43 48.79
N ARG A 167 -47.57 5.15 48.44
CA ARG A 167 -48.70 4.37 48.92
C ARG A 167 -48.64 4.11 50.44
N ALA A 168 -47.46 3.91 50.97
CA ALA A 168 -47.29 3.71 52.42
C ALA A 168 -47.62 4.99 53.21
N GLU A 169 -47.26 6.17 52.74
CA GLU A 169 -47.61 7.47 53.33
C GLU A 169 -49.11 7.75 53.29
N VAL A 170 -49.78 7.42 52.18
CA VAL A 170 -51.23 7.58 52.09
C VAL A 170 -51.99 6.67 53.02
N GLN A 171 -51.50 5.44 53.24
CA GLN A 171 -52.10 4.50 54.22
C GLN A 171 -51.88 4.93 55.67
N ALA A 172 -50.74 5.52 55.99
CA ALA A 172 -50.40 6.00 57.32
C ALA A 172 -51.24 7.24 57.74
N HIS A 173 -51.77 7.99 56.80
CA HIS A 173 -52.64 9.16 57.09
C HIS A 173 -54.13 8.86 57.07
N ALA A 174 -54.53 7.65 56.71
CA ALA A 174 -55.94 7.24 56.59
C ALA A 174 -56.44 6.37 57.76
N GLY A 175 -55.58 6.08 58.73
CA GLY A 175 -55.85 5.36 59.98
C GLY A 175 -55.62 6.23 61.21
#